data_df8e2db7c11ee5746e515feba4a9a9d5
#
_entry.id   df8e2db7c11ee5746e515feba4a9a9d5
#
_cell.length_a   1.000
_cell.length_b   1.000
_cell.length_c   1.000
_cell.angle_alpha   90.00
_cell.angle_beta   90.00
_cell.angle_gamma   90.00
#
_symmetry.space_group_name_H-M   'P 1'
#
loop_
_entity.id
_entity.type
_entity.pdbx_description
1 polymer ?
#
loop_
_entity_poly.entity_id
_entity_poly.type
_entity_poly.pdbx_seq_one_letter_code
_entity_poly.pdbx_strand_id
1 'polypeptide(L)'
;MKCTQCQSDDIKVIESRDVAEGQAIRRRRMCNACEYRFTTYERLERPQLIVIKNDGKRELFNRAKLLAGLYRACEKTSVTSLELEQVVDAIEQELYACGDQEVQSTKIGELVMDNLARLNEVAYVRFASVYRRFKDIASFEQELSIVKQGKHIPT
;
A
#
# COMPACT_ATOMS: atom_id res chain seq x y z
N MET A 1 19.28 -22.89 2.62
CA MET A 1 19.10 -22.01 3.82
C MET A 1 19.98 -22.56 4.93
N LYS A 2 20.68 -21.69 5.68
CA LYS A 2 21.57 -22.14 6.76
C LYS A 2 20.98 -21.81 8.14
N CYS A 3 21.32 -22.63 9.13
CA CYS A 3 20.94 -22.37 10.52
C CYS A 3 21.56 -21.05 11.00
N THR A 4 20.77 -20.19 11.63
CA THR A 4 21.26 -18.90 12.12
C THR A 4 22.19 -19.03 13.35
N GLN A 5 22.17 -20.19 14.02
CA GLN A 5 22.97 -20.46 15.21
C GLN A 5 24.32 -21.11 14.88
N CYS A 6 24.34 -22.20 14.06
CA CYS A 6 25.54 -22.99 13.79
C CYS A 6 25.97 -23.04 12.32
N GLN A 7 25.26 -22.33 11.44
CA GLN A 7 25.51 -22.25 10.00
C GLN A 7 25.41 -23.59 9.23
N SER A 8 24.93 -24.66 9.88
CA SER A 8 24.65 -25.94 9.20
C SER A 8 23.50 -25.76 8.21
N ASP A 9 23.54 -26.45 7.09
CA ASP A 9 22.49 -26.54 6.07
C ASP A 9 21.49 -27.68 6.31
N ASP A 10 21.80 -28.58 7.28
CA ASP A 10 20.91 -29.67 7.67
C ASP A 10 19.75 -29.20 8.52
N ILE A 11 18.67 -28.77 7.83
CA ILE A 11 17.48 -28.18 8.43
C ILE A 11 16.24 -28.92 7.96
N LYS A 12 15.39 -29.32 8.91
CA LYS A 12 14.07 -29.89 8.59
C LYS A 12 12.93 -28.95 8.94
N VAL A 13 11.83 -29.08 8.22
CA VAL A 13 10.55 -28.39 8.52
C VAL A 13 9.78 -29.26 9.51
N ILE A 14 9.41 -28.67 10.65
CA ILE A 14 8.63 -29.36 11.68
C ILE A 14 7.13 -29.13 11.43
N GLU A 15 6.77 -27.92 10.99
CA GLU A 15 5.39 -27.50 10.82
C GLU A 15 5.29 -26.47 9.69
N SER A 16 4.21 -26.55 8.93
CA SER A 16 3.83 -25.55 7.90
C SER A 16 2.37 -25.16 8.11
N ARG A 17 2.09 -23.86 8.06
CA ARG A 17 0.72 -23.31 8.13
C ARG A 17 0.57 -22.17 7.14
N ASP A 18 -0.56 -22.14 6.48
CA ASP A 18 -0.97 -20.97 5.70
C ASP A 18 -1.30 -19.82 6.66
N VAL A 19 -0.85 -18.62 6.30
CA VAL A 19 -1.11 -17.38 7.03
C VAL A 19 -1.45 -16.27 6.03
N ALA A 20 -2.05 -15.18 6.53
CA ALA A 20 -2.48 -14.07 5.69
C ALA A 20 -3.38 -14.54 4.53
N GLU A 21 -4.42 -15.33 4.84
CA GLU A 21 -5.43 -15.80 3.88
C GLU A 21 -4.84 -16.50 2.64
N GLY A 22 -3.78 -17.30 2.85
CA GLY A 22 -3.09 -18.03 1.78
C GLY A 22 -2.01 -17.24 1.05
N GLN A 23 -1.75 -15.98 1.42
CA GLN A 23 -0.71 -15.15 0.79
C GLN A 23 0.71 -15.42 1.31
N ALA A 24 0.83 -16.16 2.40
CA ALA A 24 2.12 -16.54 2.96
C ALA A 24 2.06 -17.90 3.64
N ILE A 25 3.19 -18.61 3.66
CA ILE A 25 3.35 -19.86 4.39
C ILE A 25 4.31 -19.62 5.54
N ARG A 26 3.86 -19.87 6.77
CA ARG A 26 4.71 -19.88 7.96
C ARG A 26 5.27 -21.27 8.16
N ARG A 27 6.60 -21.42 8.20
CA ARG A 27 7.26 -22.70 8.45
C ARG A 27 8.08 -22.66 9.73
N ARG A 28 7.82 -23.58 10.64
CA ARG A 28 8.67 -23.83 11.79
C ARG A 28 9.72 -24.85 11.41
N ARG A 29 10.99 -24.50 11.63
CA ARG A 29 12.15 -25.31 11.23
C ARG A 29 12.98 -25.68 12.45
N MET A 30 13.72 -26.78 12.33
CA MET A 30 14.70 -27.23 13.32
C MET A 30 16.00 -27.63 12.61
N CYS A 31 17.11 -27.17 13.14
CA CYS A 31 18.42 -27.62 12.72
C CYS A 31 18.70 -29.01 13.33
N ASN A 32 19.11 -29.99 12.52
CA ASN A 32 19.44 -31.34 13.02
C ASN A 32 20.82 -31.36 13.72
N ALA A 33 21.70 -30.40 13.40
CA ALA A 33 23.04 -30.35 14.00
C ALA A 33 23.06 -29.76 15.42
N CYS A 34 22.23 -28.71 15.70
CA CYS A 34 22.25 -28.04 17.00
C CYS A 34 20.87 -27.91 17.66
N GLU A 35 19.86 -28.55 17.08
CA GLU A 35 18.45 -28.58 17.56
C GLU A 35 17.79 -27.20 17.70
N TYR A 36 18.45 -26.14 17.25
CA TYR A 36 17.87 -24.79 17.27
C TYR A 36 16.63 -24.71 16.40
N ARG A 37 15.56 -24.11 16.96
CA ARG A 37 14.28 -23.95 16.28
C ARG A 37 14.06 -22.49 15.91
N PHE A 38 13.67 -22.27 14.65
CA PHE A 38 13.38 -20.95 14.12
C PHE A 38 12.19 -20.99 13.16
N THR A 39 11.60 -19.83 12.92
CA THR A 39 10.46 -19.68 12.03
C THR A 39 10.88 -18.91 10.80
N THR A 40 10.40 -19.36 9.63
CA THR A 40 10.54 -18.66 8.36
C THR A 40 9.17 -18.41 7.76
N TYR A 41 9.09 -17.36 6.95
CA TYR A 41 7.91 -17.06 6.15
C TYR A 41 8.29 -17.11 4.68
N GLU A 42 7.52 -17.86 3.90
CA GLU A 42 7.57 -17.81 2.45
C GLU A 42 6.44 -16.91 1.98
N ARG A 43 6.75 -15.94 1.16
CA ARG A 43 5.78 -15.02 0.54
C ARG A 43 6.06 -14.97 -0.95
N LEU A 44 5.02 -14.77 -1.73
CA LEU A 44 5.20 -14.45 -3.14
C LEU A 44 5.98 -13.14 -3.25
N GLU A 45 7.09 -13.17 -3.97
CA GLU A 45 7.80 -11.96 -4.30
C GLU A 45 6.95 -11.19 -5.32
N ARG A 46 6.44 -10.03 -4.90
CA ARG A 46 5.74 -9.12 -5.81
C ARG A 46 6.79 -8.43 -6.69
N PRO A 47 6.55 -8.29 -8.00
CA PRO A 47 7.44 -7.51 -8.85
C PRO A 47 7.58 -6.10 -8.29
N GLN A 48 8.80 -5.54 -8.41
CA GLN A 48 9.04 -4.16 -7.96
C GLN A 48 8.29 -3.21 -8.88
N LEU A 49 7.39 -2.42 -8.31
CA LEU A 49 6.65 -1.40 -9.02
C LEU A 49 7.43 -0.08 -8.95
N ILE A 50 7.72 0.50 -10.11
CA ILE A 50 8.41 1.79 -10.25
C ILE A 50 7.39 2.90 -10.41
N VAL A 51 7.50 3.94 -9.60
CA VAL A 51 6.66 5.13 -9.69
C VAL A 51 7.41 6.23 -10.45
N ILE A 52 6.80 6.69 -11.54
CA ILE A 52 7.31 7.81 -12.33
C ILE A 52 6.68 9.11 -11.79
N LYS A 53 7.51 10.01 -11.31
CA LYS A 53 7.09 11.32 -10.81
C LYS A 53 6.82 12.31 -11.95
N ASN A 54 6.10 13.40 -11.65
CA ASN A 54 5.82 14.47 -12.63
C ASN A 54 7.07 15.14 -13.20
N ASP A 55 8.20 15.09 -12.48
CA ASP A 55 9.52 15.57 -12.93
C ASP A 55 10.33 14.51 -13.70
N GLY A 56 9.72 13.34 -13.99
CA GLY A 56 10.34 12.23 -14.71
C GLY A 56 11.23 11.34 -13.83
N LYS A 57 11.43 11.63 -12.56
CA LYS A 57 12.18 10.77 -11.65
C LYS A 57 11.46 9.46 -11.40
N ARG A 58 12.25 8.39 -11.27
CA ARG A 58 11.79 7.05 -10.95
C ARG A 58 12.14 6.70 -9.52
N GLU A 59 11.16 6.24 -8.76
CA GLU A 59 11.36 5.70 -7.41
C GLU A 59 10.56 4.40 -7.23
N LEU A 60 11.01 3.53 -6.34
CA LEU A 60 10.24 2.33 -6.00
C LEU A 60 8.94 2.73 -5.27
N PHE A 61 7.86 2.03 -5.58
CA PHE A 61 6.62 2.17 -4.84
C PHE A 61 6.87 1.88 -3.35
N ASN A 62 6.38 2.75 -2.51
CA ASN A 62 6.57 2.65 -1.07
C ASN A 62 5.23 2.74 -0.35
N ARG A 63 4.72 1.57 0.09
CA ARG A 63 3.48 1.44 0.85
C ARG A 63 3.45 2.33 2.09
N ALA A 64 4.53 2.38 2.87
CA ALA A 64 4.59 3.19 4.08
C ALA A 64 4.48 4.69 3.78
N LYS A 65 5.03 5.16 2.66
CA LYS A 65 4.91 6.54 2.20
C LYS A 65 3.47 6.88 1.80
N LEU A 66 2.79 5.96 1.10
CA LEU A 66 1.38 6.11 0.74
C LEU A 66 0.51 6.19 1.99
N LEU A 67 0.67 5.23 2.91
CA LEU A 67 -0.06 5.17 4.17
C LEU A 67 0.16 6.43 5.02
N ALA A 68 1.39 6.93 5.12
CA ALA A 68 1.68 8.18 5.83
C ALA A 68 0.98 9.40 5.20
N GLY A 69 0.82 9.43 3.88
CA GLY A 69 0.04 10.45 3.18
C GLY A 69 -1.44 10.41 3.55
N LEU A 70 -2.01 9.21 3.60
CA LEU A 70 -3.41 8.97 4.00
C LEU A 70 -3.65 9.35 5.46
N TYR A 71 -2.75 8.98 6.38
CA TYR A 71 -2.84 9.38 7.79
C TYR A 71 -2.91 10.90 7.97
N ARG A 72 -2.08 11.65 7.24
CA ARG A 72 -2.11 13.13 7.30
C ARG A 72 -3.44 13.69 6.79
N ALA A 73 -3.99 13.15 5.72
CA ALA A 73 -5.28 13.58 5.19
C ALA A 73 -6.42 13.29 6.16
N CYS A 74 -6.38 12.14 6.84
CA CYS A 74 -7.41 11.66 7.77
C CYS A 74 -7.21 12.10 9.23
N GLU A 75 -6.20 12.92 9.52
CA GLU A 75 -5.95 13.41 10.88
C GLU A 75 -7.18 14.11 11.47
N LYS A 76 -7.59 13.73 12.69
CA LYS A 76 -8.79 14.24 13.37
C LYS A 76 -10.11 13.98 12.62
N THR A 77 -10.17 12.97 11.80
CA THR A 77 -11.43 12.44 11.23
C THR A 77 -11.82 11.16 11.99
N SER A 78 -12.99 10.61 11.66
CA SER A 78 -13.46 9.33 12.24
C SER A 78 -12.85 8.10 11.59
N VAL A 79 -11.99 8.28 10.57
CA VAL A 79 -11.37 7.18 9.82
C VAL A 79 -10.38 6.43 10.70
N THR A 80 -10.53 5.12 10.76
CA THR A 80 -9.69 4.22 11.55
C THR A 80 -8.42 3.80 10.80
N SER A 81 -7.40 3.38 11.55
CA SER A 81 -6.18 2.82 10.95
C SER A 81 -6.45 1.60 10.07
N LEU A 82 -7.43 0.77 10.45
CA LEU A 82 -7.81 -0.41 9.69
C LEU A 82 -8.37 -0.05 8.32
N GLU A 83 -9.26 0.96 8.25
CA GLU A 83 -9.81 1.44 6.99
C GLU A 83 -8.71 2.02 6.07
N LEU A 84 -7.71 2.71 6.63
CA LEU A 84 -6.58 3.21 5.86
C LEU A 84 -5.71 2.08 5.30
N GLU A 85 -5.47 1.03 6.07
CA GLU A 85 -4.76 -0.17 5.59
C GLU A 85 -5.54 -0.85 4.45
N GLN A 86 -6.86 -0.98 4.57
CA GLN A 86 -7.72 -1.53 3.53
C GLN A 86 -7.68 -0.70 2.24
N VAL A 87 -7.67 0.62 2.34
CA VAL A 87 -7.51 1.53 1.19
C VAL A 87 -6.16 1.29 0.50
N VAL A 88 -5.08 1.20 1.27
CA VAL A 88 -3.74 0.92 0.70
C VAL A 88 -3.70 -0.45 0.02
N ASP A 89 -4.30 -1.48 0.65
CA ASP A 89 -4.37 -2.82 0.07
C ASP A 89 -5.14 -2.83 -1.25
N ALA A 90 -6.27 -2.13 -1.33
CA ALA A 90 -7.06 -2.01 -2.55
C ALA A 90 -6.28 -1.31 -3.67
N ILE A 91 -5.59 -0.21 -3.35
CA ILE A 91 -4.73 0.52 -4.30
C ILE A 91 -3.60 -0.38 -4.79
N GLU A 92 -2.91 -1.09 -3.88
CA GLU A 92 -1.86 -2.04 -4.27
C GLU A 92 -2.37 -3.13 -5.20
N GLN A 93 -3.53 -3.72 -4.88
CA GLN A 93 -4.14 -4.75 -5.72
C GLN A 93 -4.42 -4.25 -7.13
N GLU A 94 -4.97 -3.03 -7.26
CA GLU A 94 -5.27 -2.44 -8.56
C GLU A 94 -3.99 -2.14 -9.35
N LEU A 95 -2.97 -1.58 -8.71
CA LEU A 95 -1.68 -1.30 -9.35
C LEU A 95 -0.98 -2.57 -9.85
N TYR A 96 -1.02 -3.66 -9.08
CA TYR A 96 -0.40 -4.92 -9.49
C TYR A 96 -1.26 -5.74 -10.47
N ALA A 97 -2.58 -5.54 -10.49
CA ALA A 97 -3.47 -6.21 -11.43
C ALA A 97 -3.25 -5.77 -12.89
N CYS A 98 -2.79 -4.55 -13.10
CA CYS A 98 -2.44 -4.04 -14.43
C CYS A 98 -1.25 -4.77 -15.06
N GLY A 99 -0.41 -5.44 -14.27
CA GLY A 99 0.79 -6.16 -14.75
C GLY A 99 1.95 -5.25 -15.17
N ASP A 100 1.78 -3.94 -15.09
CA ASP A 100 2.80 -2.97 -15.45
C ASP A 100 3.88 -2.89 -14.37
N GLN A 101 5.13 -2.77 -14.78
CA GLN A 101 6.26 -2.56 -13.86
C GLN A 101 6.46 -1.07 -13.52
N GLU A 102 5.86 -0.17 -14.28
CA GLU A 102 5.95 1.27 -14.09
C GLU A 102 4.55 1.90 -14.02
N VAL A 103 4.35 2.82 -13.08
CA VAL A 103 3.09 3.55 -12.90
C VAL A 103 3.37 5.05 -12.73
N GLN A 104 2.55 5.90 -13.31
CA GLN A 104 2.60 7.33 -13.09
C GLN A 104 2.13 7.68 -11.67
N SER A 105 2.81 8.61 -11.00
CA SER A 105 2.39 9.08 -9.67
C SER A 105 1.00 9.73 -9.69
N THR A 106 0.57 10.26 -10.82
CA THR A 106 -0.79 10.78 -11.04
C THR A 106 -1.84 9.68 -10.91
N LYS A 107 -1.61 8.50 -11.48
CA LYS A 107 -2.53 7.36 -11.36
C LYS A 107 -2.72 6.93 -9.90
N ILE A 108 -1.61 6.86 -9.14
CA ILE A 108 -1.69 6.56 -7.70
C ILE A 108 -2.51 7.63 -6.96
N GLY A 109 -2.29 8.90 -7.28
CA GLY A 109 -3.04 9.99 -6.69
C GLY A 109 -4.54 9.93 -6.99
N GLU A 110 -4.93 9.58 -8.21
CA GLU A 110 -6.32 9.38 -8.62
C GLU A 110 -6.96 8.23 -7.82
N LEU A 111 -6.28 7.08 -7.70
CA LEU A 111 -6.76 5.96 -6.90
C LEU A 111 -6.96 6.34 -5.42
N VAL A 112 -6.05 7.15 -4.86
CA VAL A 112 -6.21 7.68 -3.50
C VAL A 112 -7.45 8.57 -3.41
N MET A 113 -7.63 9.48 -4.37
CA MET A 113 -8.76 10.39 -4.40
C MET A 113 -10.09 9.62 -4.48
N ASP A 114 -10.19 8.62 -5.35
CA ASP A 114 -11.38 7.78 -5.51
C ASP A 114 -11.76 7.05 -4.23
N ASN A 115 -10.78 6.51 -3.52
CA ASN A 115 -11.01 5.82 -2.25
C ASN A 115 -11.38 6.80 -1.13
N LEU A 116 -10.70 7.95 -1.02
CA LEU A 116 -11.00 8.95 -0.01
C LEU A 116 -12.38 9.60 -0.21
N ALA A 117 -12.82 9.80 -1.45
CA ALA A 117 -14.16 10.34 -1.76
C ALA A 117 -15.29 9.47 -1.17
N ARG A 118 -15.08 8.15 -1.13
CA ARG A 118 -16.04 7.20 -0.55
C ARG A 118 -15.90 7.07 0.96
N LEU A 119 -14.69 7.26 1.47
CA LEU A 119 -14.36 7.04 2.87
C LEU A 119 -14.68 8.26 3.74
N ASN A 120 -14.21 9.45 3.35
CA ASN A 120 -14.40 10.68 4.13
C ASN A 120 -14.14 11.93 3.28
N GLU A 121 -15.16 12.75 3.12
CA GLU A 121 -15.12 13.98 2.31
C GLU A 121 -14.05 14.99 2.79
N VAL A 122 -13.86 15.12 4.11
CA VAL A 122 -12.86 16.04 4.67
C VAL A 122 -11.45 15.56 4.35
N ALA A 123 -11.19 14.26 4.47
CA ALA A 123 -9.91 13.68 4.10
C ALA A 123 -9.64 13.82 2.59
N TYR A 124 -10.67 13.62 1.75
CA TYR A 124 -10.59 13.89 0.32
C TYR A 124 -10.14 15.32 0.03
N VAL A 125 -10.83 16.32 0.58
CA VAL A 125 -10.51 17.75 0.34
C VAL A 125 -9.08 18.09 0.78
N ARG A 126 -8.64 17.58 1.92
CA ARG A 126 -7.26 17.78 2.42
C ARG A 126 -6.22 17.15 1.50
N PHE A 127 -6.46 15.94 1.03
CA PHE A 127 -5.56 15.28 0.09
C PHE A 127 -5.54 16.02 -1.24
N ALA A 128 -6.71 16.39 -1.78
CA ALA A 128 -6.86 17.14 -3.02
C ALA A 128 -6.11 18.47 -2.97
N SER A 129 -6.16 19.19 -1.86
CA SER A 129 -5.51 20.51 -1.69
C SER A 129 -3.99 20.45 -1.90
N VAL A 130 -3.36 19.31 -1.55
CA VAL A 130 -1.92 19.09 -1.74
C VAL A 130 -1.63 18.45 -3.11
N TYR A 131 -2.44 17.48 -3.51
CA TYR A 131 -2.22 16.67 -4.69
C TYR A 131 -2.45 17.46 -6.00
N ARG A 132 -3.62 18.17 -6.10
CA ARG A 132 -4.02 18.89 -7.33
C ARG A 132 -3.33 20.24 -7.50
N ARG A 133 -2.66 20.77 -6.48
CA ARG A 133 -1.95 22.06 -6.53
C ARG A 133 -2.81 23.17 -7.15
N PHE A 134 -3.97 23.43 -6.56
CA PHE A 134 -4.88 24.47 -7.03
C PHE A 134 -4.17 25.81 -7.23
N LYS A 135 -4.42 26.47 -8.37
CA LYS A 135 -3.81 27.76 -8.71
C LYS A 135 -4.59 28.94 -8.12
N ASP A 136 -5.87 28.77 -7.90
CA ASP A 136 -6.79 29.79 -7.41
C ASP A 136 -7.92 29.18 -6.59
N ILE A 137 -8.69 30.05 -5.91
CA ILE A 137 -9.83 29.66 -5.06
C ILE A 137 -10.96 29.08 -5.92
N ALA A 138 -11.17 29.58 -7.13
CA ALA A 138 -12.26 29.14 -7.99
C ALA A 138 -12.09 27.65 -8.37
N SER A 139 -10.87 27.21 -8.70
CA SER A 139 -10.56 25.81 -8.97
C SER A 139 -10.82 24.92 -7.76
N PHE A 140 -10.54 25.43 -6.55
CA PHE A 140 -10.81 24.70 -5.31
C PHE A 140 -12.32 24.61 -5.00
N GLU A 141 -13.09 25.69 -5.25
CA GLU A 141 -14.54 25.69 -5.09
C GLU A 141 -15.23 24.72 -6.05
N GLN A 142 -14.73 24.59 -7.28
CA GLN A 142 -15.23 23.59 -8.23
C GLN A 142 -15.03 22.17 -7.69
N GLU A 143 -13.88 21.87 -7.13
CA GLU A 143 -13.60 20.56 -6.52
C GLU A 143 -14.53 20.26 -5.35
N LEU A 144 -14.77 21.24 -4.48
CA LEU A 144 -15.74 21.11 -3.38
C LEU A 144 -17.16 20.87 -3.88
N SER A 145 -17.55 21.48 -5.01
CA SER A 145 -18.87 21.28 -5.61
C SER A 145 -19.05 19.85 -6.13
N ILE A 146 -18.00 19.26 -6.70
CA ILE A 146 -18.01 17.86 -7.17
C ILE A 146 -18.25 16.91 -5.99
N VAL A 147 -17.54 17.12 -4.89
CA VAL A 147 -17.69 16.30 -3.68
C VAL A 147 -19.09 16.40 -3.11
N LYS A 148 -19.64 17.62 -2.98
CA LYS A 148 -21.00 17.87 -2.47
C LYS A 148 -22.10 17.21 -3.31
N GLN A 149 -21.91 17.07 -4.61
CA GLN A 149 -22.87 16.44 -5.51
C GLN A 149 -22.78 14.91 -5.55
N GLY A 150 -21.87 14.31 -4.79
CA GLY A 150 -21.59 12.87 -4.83
C GLY A 150 -21.11 12.38 -6.20
N LYS A 151 -20.74 13.30 -7.09
CA LYS A 151 -20.25 13.02 -8.43
C LYS A 151 -18.73 13.05 -8.42
N HIS A 152 -18.12 11.96 -7.96
CA HIS A 152 -16.75 11.71 -8.33
C HIS A 152 -16.75 11.21 -9.78
N ILE A 153 -16.31 12.05 -10.71
CA ILE A 153 -16.14 11.68 -12.11
C ILE A 153 -14.78 10.97 -12.20
N PRO A 154 -14.71 9.66 -12.48
CA PRO A 154 -13.47 9.04 -12.87
C PRO A 154 -13.03 9.65 -14.20
N THR A 155 -11.87 10.24 -14.22
CA THR A 155 -11.17 10.71 -15.44
C THR A 155 -10.42 9.56 -16.06
#